data_40606980f3e8737dc463a6f94a78a47d
#
_entry.id   40606980f3e8737dc463a6f94a78a47d
#
_cell.length_a   1.000
_cell.length_b   1.000
_cell.length_c   1.000
_cell.angle_alpha   90.00
_cell.angle_beta   90.00
_cell.angle_gamma   90.00
#
_symmetry.space_group_name_H-M   'P 1'
#
loop_
_entity.id
_entity.type
_entity.pdbx_description
1 polymer ?
#
loop_
_entity_poly.entity_id
_entity_poly.type
_entity_poly.pdbx_seq_one_letter_code
_entity_poly.pdbx_strand_id
1 'polypeptide(L)'
;EDEEPIIRTAVIYVISGKITDDEFAKIRAYCINPVDSRETDMEKPATLIQEFAEPADVKIFDGFSSMEENALRDLYDSLGLAMTFKDFKHIQNYFANEEHRDPSMTEIRVLDTYWSDHCRHTTFSTELTDVEFGEGYYRAPIETTYQSYLDTREEIFAGRKDKFVCLMDLALMAMRKLKKDGKLEDMEQSDEINACSVIVPVEMDYDGEKVTEEWLVFFKNETHNHPTEIEPFGGAATCLGGAIRDPLSGRGYVYQAMRVTGAADPTVPVSETLHGKLSQKKLVRGAAAGYSSYGNQIGLATGYVKEIYHPDYVAKRMEIGAVMGAAPRKNVIRENSDPGDIIILLGGRTGRDGCGGATGSSKVHTDTSIETCGAEVQKGNAPTERKIQRLFRREEVSRLIKKCNDFGAGGVSVAIGELADGLVVDLDKVPKKYAGLDGTELAISESQERMAVVVDPKDVETFLGYAAEENLEAVPVAEVTKEPRLILNWRGKDIVNLSRAFLDTNGAHQETKVSVDIPSEEDNYFDRIAVDKVEEKVKNEDVKGAWLALMGDLNVCSQKGLVEMFDSSIG
;
A
#
# COMPACT_ATOMS: atom_id res chain seq x y z
N GLU A 1 33.46 -4.78 18.52
CA GLU A 1 32.21 -5.56 18.50
C GLU A 1 31.02 -4.71 18.03
N ASP A 2 31.31 -3.60 17.33
CA ASP A 2 30.32 -2.65 16.83
C ASP A 2 29.96 -2.89 15.34
N GLU A 3 30.37 -4.03 14.76
CA GLU A 3 30.07 -4.37 13.37
C GLU A 3 28.93 -5.37 13.27
N GLU A 4 27.90 -5.03 12.51
CA GLU A 4 26.80 -5.95 12.20
C GLU A 4 27.30 -7.07 11.25
N PRO A 5 27.01 -8.35 11.54
CA PRO A 5 27.42 -9.44 10.67
C PRO A 5 26.66 -9.40 9.34
N ILE A 6 27.38 -9.51 8.23
CA ILE A 6 26.79 -9.64 6.89
C ILE A 6 26.63 -11.11 6.56
N ILE A 7 25.38 -11.54 6.34
CA ILE A 7 25.04 -12.91 5.96
C ILE A 7 24.40 -12.89 4.56
N ARG A 8 24.82 -13.80 3.69
CA ARG A 8 24.21 -14.05 2.39
C ARG A 8 23.87 -15.53 2.27
N THR A 9 22.77 -15.83 1.59
CA THR A 9 22.34 -17.20 1.33
C THR A 9 22.29 -17.45 -0.18
N ALA A 10 22.51 -18.70 -0.58
CA ALA A 10 22.35 -19.15 -1.95
C ALA A 10 21.57 -20.47 -1.97
N VAL A 11 20.75 -20.66 -3.01
CA VAL A 11 20.04 -21.91 -3.27
C VAL A 11 20.75 -22.64 -4.39
N ILE A 12 21.09 -23.90 -4.16
CA ILE A 12 21.74 -24.75 -5.16
C ILE A 12 20.69 -25.68 -5.77
N TYR A 13 20.46 -25.56 -7.08
CA TYR A 13 19.61 -26.47 -7.83
C TYR A 13 20.48 -27.55 -8.49
N VAL A 14 20.28 -28.79 -8.09
CA VAL A 14 20.96 -29.95 -8.71
C VAL A 14 20.04 -30.54 -9.78
N ILE A 15 20.44 -30.44 -11.02
CA ILE A 15 19.68 -30.95 -12.17
C ILE A 15 20.40 -32.18 -12.70
N SER A 16 19.71 -33.31 -12.80
CA SER A 16 20.26 -34.56 -13.34
C SER A 16 19.45 -35.02 -14.56
N GLY A 17 20.14 -35.52 -15.57
CA GLY A 17 19.54 -35.99 -16.82
C GLY A 17 20.18 -35.37 -18.06
N LYS A 18 19.61 -35.63 -19.22
CA LYS A 18 20.03 -34.98 -20.46
C LYS A 18 19.07 -33.81 -20.73
N ILE A 19 19.59 -32.61 -20.65
CA ILE A 19 18.86 -31.39 -20.98
C ILE A 19 19.65 -30.62 -22.04
N THR A 20 18.95 -29.91 -22.90
CA THR A 20 19.53 -29.01 -23.90
C THR A 20 19.80 -27.65 -23.28
N ASP A 21 20.65 -26.84 -23.93
CA ASP A 21 20.92 -25.46 -23.47
C ASP A 21 19.65 -24.59 -23.45
N ASP A 22 18.71 -24.79 -24.38
CA ASP A 22 17.41 -24.11 -24.41
C ASP A 22 16.52 -24.51 -23.21
N GLU A 23 16.48 -25.80 -22.87
CA GLU A 23 15.76 -26.26 -21.68
C GLU A 23 16.39 -25.73 -20.40
N PHE A 24 17.72 -25.70 -20.33
CA PHE A 24 18.44 -25.12 -19.20
C PHE A 24 18.13 -23.61 -19.05
N ALA A 25 18.14 -22.87 -20.15
CA ALA A 25 17.81 -21.45 -20.14
C ALA A 25 16.36 -21.20 -19.64
N LYS A 26 15.41 -22.04 -20.04
CA LYS A 26 14.01 -21.98 -19.56
C LYS A 26 13.90 -22.29 -18.06
N ILE A 27 14.62 -23.31 -17.57
CA ILE A 27 14.66 -23.64 -16.13
C ILE A 27 15.25 -22.47 -15.34
N ARG A 28 16.36 -21.91 -15.82
CA ARG A 28 17.01 -20.75 -15.20
C ARG A 28 16.06 -19.55 -15.10
N ALA A 29 15.40 -19.18 -16.19
CA ALA A 29 14.42 -18.10 -16.23
C ALA A 29 13.22 -18.32 -15.30
N TYR A 30 12.80 -19.57 -15.13
CA TYR A 30 11.73 -19.91 -14.19
C TYR A 30 12.18 -19.83 -12.72
N CYS A 31 13.41 -20.26 -12.39
CA CYS A 31 13.92 -20.30 -11.03
C CYS A 31 14.34 -18.92 -10.51
N ILE A 32 14.97 -18.10 -11.36
CA ILE A 32 15.53 -16.79 -11.00
C ILE A 32 14.52 -15.69 -11.35
N ASN A 33 14.07 -14.96 -10.35
CA ASN A 33 13.41 -13.68 -10.54
C ASN A 33 14.45 -12.56 -10.32
N PRO A 34 14.75 -11.72 -11.32
CA PRO A 34 15.81 -10.72 -11.21
C PRO A 34 15.56 -9.66 -10.11
N VAL A 35 14.33 -9.57 -9.61
CA VAL A 35 13.93 -8.66 -8.52
C VAL A 35 14.46 -9.14 -7.15
N ASP A 36 14.51 -10.45 -6.92
CA ASP A 36 14.88 -11.03 -5.63
C ASP A 36 16.18 -11.84 -5.65
N SER A 37 16.59 -12.35 -6.82
CA SER A 37 17.68 -13.29 -6.93
C SER A 37 18.51 -13.11 -8.19
N ARG A 38 19.73 -13.56 -8.15
CA ARG A 38 20.65 -13.59 -9.29
C ARG A 38 21.46 -14.85 -9.29
N GLU A 39 21.96 -15.24 -10.45
CA GLU A 39 22.92 -16.32 -10.59
C GLU A 39 24.24 -15.99 -9.88
N THR A 40 24.83 -16.96 -9.22
CA THR A 40 26.15 -16.88 -8.62
C THR A 40 26.91 -18.17 -8.87
N ASP A 41 28.21 -18.13 -8.79
CA ASP A 41 29.07 -19.30 -8.86
C ASP A 41 29.19 -20.02 -7.50
N MET A 42 29.95 -21.10 -7.47
CA MET A 42 30.24 -21.89 -6.26
C MET A 42 31.48 -21.39 -5.49
N GLU A 43 32.13 -20.35 -6.01
CA GLU A 43 33.32 -19.78 -5.40
C GLU A 43 32.92 -18.89 -4.21
N LYS A 44 33.63 -19.07 -3.09
CA LYS A 44 33.40 -18.21 -1.93
C LYS A 44 33.97 -16.80 -2.21
N PRO A 45 33.17 -15.73 -2.19
CA PRO A 45 33.67 -14.39 -2.41
C PRO A 45 34.67 -13.99 -1.32
N ALA A 46 35.67 -13.18 -1.68
CA ALA A 46 36.67 -12.68 -0.75
C ALA A 46 36.07 -11.76 0.33
N THR A 47 35.03 -11.04 -0.03
CA THR A 47 34.25 -10.17 0.89
C THR A 47 32.78 -10.17 0.52
N LEU A 48 31.93 -9.98 1.51
CA LEU A 48 30.48 -9.73 1.33
C LEU A 48 30.15 -8.23 1.37
N ILE A 49 31.15 -7.39 1.68
CA ILE A 49 30.98 -5.93 1.70
C ILE A 49 30.85 -5.44 0.26
N GLN A 50 29.82 -4.66 0.01
CA GLN A 50 29.62 -3.97 -1.26
C GLN A 50 30.06 -2.51 -1.11
N GLU A 51 30.91 -2.06 -2.01
CA GLU A 51 31.27 -0.65 -2.12
C GLU A 51 30.24 0.06 -3.01
N PHE A 52 29.75 1.19 -2.55
CA PHE A 52 28.83 2.03 -3.28
C PHE A 52 29.51 3.36 -3.59
N ALA A 53 29.34 3.85 -4.82
CA ALA A 53 29.74 5.19 -5.16
C ALA A 53 28.93 6.22 -4.37
N GLU A 54 29.56 7.31 -4.00
CA GLU A 54 28.84 8.42 -3.37
C GLU A 54 27.86 9.02 -4.38
N PRO A 55 26.56 9.18 -4.02
CA PRO A 55 25.56 9.69 -4.93
C PRO A 55 25.81 11.18 -5.25
N ALA A 56 25.48 11.61 -6.46
CA ALA A 56 25.52 13.00 -6.86
C ALA A 56 24.48 13.84 -6.10
N ASP A 57 24.67 15.14 -6.09
CA ASP A 57 23.67 16.09 -5.60
C ASP A 57 22.37 15.98 -6.41
N VAL A 58 21.24 16.28 -5.76
CA VAL A 58 19.93 16.28 -6.42
C VAL A 58 19.88 17.32 -7.52
N LYS A 59 19.41 16.90 -8.71
CA LYS A 59 19.29 17.76 -9.88
C LYS A 59 18.20 18.81 -9.69
N ILE A 60 18.49 20.05 -10.08
CA ILE A 60 17.50 21.13 -10.29
C ILE A 60 17.13 21.17 -11.77
N PHE A 61 15.88 21.42 -12.10
CA PHE A 61 15.40 21.55 -13.47
C PHE A 61 15.50 23.00 -13.96
N ASP A 62 16.70 23.46 -14.26
CA ASP A 62 16.96 24.83 -14.70
C ASP A 62 16.06 25.27 -15.86
N GLY A 63 15.36 26.40 -15.69
CA GLY A 63 14.43 26.97 -16.67
C GLY A 63 13.03 26.36 -16.68
N PHE A 64 12.73 25.41 -15.78
CA PHE A 64 11.42 24.76 -15.69
C PHE A 64 10.26 25.75 -15.58
N SER A 65 10.37 26.74 -14.70
CA SER A 65 9.33 27.75 -14.44
C SER A 65 8.96 28.62 -15.64
N SER A 66 9.86 28.73 -16.64
CA SER A 66 9.67 29.49 -17.88
C SER A 66 9.59 28.65 -19.15
N MET A 67 9.50 27.32 -19.00
CA MET A 67 9.55 26.37 -20.12
C MET A 67 8.27 26.46 -20.97
N GLU A 68 8.43 26.51 -22.27
CA GLU A 68 7.30 26.47 -23.21
C GLU A 68 6.61 25.08 -23.19
N GLU A 69 5.31 25.05 -23.54
CA GLU A 69 4.46 23.87 -23.38
C GLU A 69 5.01 22.60 -24.06
N ASN A 70 5.60 22.72 -25.25
CA ASN A 70 6.16 21.57 -25.95
C ASN A 70 7.38 20.99 -25.21
N ALA A 71 8.30 21.85 -24.76
CA ALA A 71 9.46 21.41 -23.99
C ALA A 71 9.06 20.84 -22.62
N LEU A 72 8.02 21.40 -21.99
CA LEU A 72 7.46 20.89 -20.75
C LEU A 72 6.82 19.50 -20.95
N ARG A 73 6.17 19.27 -22.10
CA ARG A 73 5.60 17.96 -22.47
C ARG A 73 6.70 16.93 -22.69
N ASP A 74 7.74 17.29 -23.44
CA ASP A 74 8.88 16.40 -23.67
C ASP A 74 9.57 16.00 -22.35
N LEU A 75 9.71 16.95 -21.43
CA LEU A 75 10.24 16.69 -20.10
C LEU A 75 9.32 15.74 -19.32
N TYR A 76 8.01 16.00 -19.29
CA TYR A 76 7.01 15.16 -18.63
C TYR A 76 7.08 13.72 -19.15
N ASP A 77 7.07 13.52 -20.46
CA ASP A 77 7.13 12.20 -21.09
C ASP A 77 8.44 11.48 -20.77
N SER A 78 9.57 12.22 -20.70
CA SER A 78 10.88 11.66 -20.33
C SER A 78 10.98 11.18 -18.88
N LEU A 79 10.20 11.79 -17.97
CA LEU A 79 10.24 11.47 -16.55
C LEU A 79 9.35 10.27 -16.19
N GLY A 80 8.42 9.87 -17.08
CA GLY A 80 7.51 8.75 -16.87
C GLY A 80 6.68 8.90 -15.58
N LEU A 81 6.08 10.06 -15.37
CA LEU A 81 5.32 10.40 -14.16
C LEU A 81 3.97 9.67 -14.11
N ALA A 82 3.46 9.44 -12.90
CA ALA A 82 2.13 8.88 -12.63
C ALA A 82 1.04 9.96 -12.59
N MET A 83 1.40 11.20 -12.21
CA MET A 83 0.48 12.35 -12.26
C MET A 83 0.12 12.72 -13.70
N THR A 84 -0.95 13.50 -13.88
CA THR A 84 -1.36 13.97 -15.21
C THR A 84 -0.48 15.12 -15.70
N PHE A 85 -0.45 15.36 -17.02
CA PHE A 85 0.23 16.55 -17.56
C PHE A 85 -0.39 17.87 -17.07
N LYS A 86 -1.69 17.87 -16.75
CA LYS A 86 -2.38 19.01 -16.15
C LYS A 86 -1.83 19.32 -14.76
N ASP A 87 -1.52 18.29 -13.98
CA ASP A 87 -0.83 18.44 -12.70
C ASP A 87 0.58 19.01 -12.89
N PHE A 88 1.30 18.51 -13.88
CA PHE A 88 2.67 19.00 -14.16
C PHE A 88 2.70 20.48 -14.57
N LYS A 89 1.69 20.93 -15.32
CA LYS A 89 1.49 22.37 -15.60
C LYS A 89 1.10 23.16 -14.34
N HIS A 90 0.32 22.56 -13.44
CA HIS A 90 0.00 23.18 -12.16
C HIS A 90 1.25 23.39 -11.29
N ILE A 91 2.17 22.42 -11.29
CA ILE A 91 3.49 22.53 -10.65
C ILE A 91 4.29 23.68 -11.27
N GLN A 92 4.37 23.76 -12.60
CA GLN A 92 5.05 24.84 -13.28
C GLN A 92 4.53 26.22 -12.86
N ASN A 93 3.21 26.37 -12.82
CA ASN A 93 2.57 27.62 -12.41
C ASN A 93 2.92 28.01 -10.95
N TYR A 94 2.94 27.04 -10.05
CA TYR A 94 3.32 27.25 -8.65
C TYR A 94 4.78 27.73 -8.53
N PHE A 95 5.72 27.05 -9.15
CA PHE A 95 7.13 27.43 -9.08
C PHE A 95 7.41 28.77 -9.77
N ALA A 96 6.71 29.09 -10.85
CA ALA A 96 6.85 30.35 -11.57
C ALA A 96 6.26 31.54 -10.78
N ASN A 97 5.08 31.39 -10.17
CA ASN A 97 4.30 32.53 -9.68
C ASN A 97 4.32 32.67 -8.14
N GLU A 98 4.65 31.60 -7.40
CA GLU A 98 4.64 31.61 -5.94
C GLU A 98 6.05 31.40 -5.37
N GLU A 99 6.77 30.38 -5.81
CA GLU A 99 8.12 30.07 -5.31
C GLU A 99 9.23 30.91 -5.99
N HIS A 100 9.01 31.36 -7.22
CA HIS A 100 9.97 32.16 -8.03
C HIS A 100 11.33 31.47 -8.16
N ARG A 101 11.35 30.16 -8.30
CA ARG A 101 12.50 29.29 -8.47
C ARG A 101 12.15 28.06 -9.30
N ASP A 102 13.15 27.33 -9.73
CA ASP A 102 12.96 26.04 -10.38
C ASP A 102 12.90 24.90 -9.36
N PRO A 103 12.14 23.82 -9.63
CA PRO A 103 12.04 22.67 -8.74
C PRO A 103 13.25 21.75 -8.80
N SER A 104 13.47 21.04 -7.70
CA SER A 104 14.36 19.90 -7.66
C SER A 104 13.70 18.65 -8.25
N MET A 105 14.51 17.66 -8.64
CA MET A 105 14.01 16.32 -8.99
C MET A 105 13.20 15.70 -7.83
N THR A 106 13.64 15.89 -6.59
CA THR A 106 12.95 15.35 -5.42
C THR A 106 11.58 15.99 -5.25
N GLU A 107 11.44 17.30 -5.45
CA GLU A 107 10.13 17.97 -5.40
C GLU A 107 9.17 17.40 -6.44
N ILE A 108 9.63 17.22 -7.68
CA ILE A 108 8.80 16.60 -8.74
C ILE A 108 8.38 15.17 -8.35
N ARG A 109 9.30 14.35 -7.82
CA ARG A 109 8.99 12.96 -7.42
C ARG A 109 8.08 12.88 -6.20
N VAL A 110 8.24 13.77 -5.23
CA VAL A 110 7.34 13.88 -4.07
C VAL A 110 5.93 14.25 -4.53
N LEU A 111 5.78 15.28 -5.38
CA LEU A 111 4.49 15.68 -5.93
C LEU A 111 3.87 14.59 -6.81
N ASP A 112 4.68 13.88 -7.62
CA ASP A 112 4.23 12.73 -8.40
C ASP A 112 3.64 11.62 -7.52
N THR A 113 4.24 11.40 -6.36
CA THR A 113 3.74 10.43 -5.39
C THR A 113 2.44 10.90 -4.73
N TYR A 114 2.42 12.13 -4.18
CA TYR A 114 1.23 12.69 -3.54
C TYR A 114 0.02 12.75 -4.49
N TRP A 115 0.26 13.03 -5.77
CA TRP A 115 -0.79 13.18 -6.79
C TRP A 115 -0.94 11.98 -7.72
N SER A 116 -0.32 10.87 -7.41
CA SER A 116 -0.54 9.60 -8.09
C SER A 116 -1.98 9.10 -7.86
N ASP A 117 -2.48 8.26 -8.74
CA ASP A 117 -3.81 7.66 -8.54
C ASP A 117 -3.87 6.81 -7.26
N HIS A 118 -2.73 6.23 -6.85
CA HIS A 118 -2.61 5.45 -5.62
C HIS A 118 -2.85 6.30 -4.35
N CYS A 119 -2.24 7.49 -4.23
CA CYS A 119 -2.37 8.34 -3.04
C CYS A 119 -3.58 9.28 -3.11
N ARG A 120 -3.80 9.92 -4.27
CA ARG A 120 -4.88 10.91 -4.46
C ARG A 120 -6.22 10.30 -4.82
N HIS A 121 -6.24 9.05 -5.28
CA HIS A 121 -7.43 8.41 -5.84
C HIS A 121 -8.04 9.21 -6.99
N THR A 122 -7.22 9.67 -7.94
CA THR A 122 -7.59 10.59 -9.03
C THR A 122 -8.80 10.09 -9.81
N THR A 123 -8.82 8.81 -10.19
CA THR A 123 -9.93 8.19 -10.92
C THR A 123 -11.25 8.31 -10.15
N PHE A 124 -11.23 8.05 -8.83
CA PHE A 124 -12.41 8.12 -7.98
C PHE A 124 -12.82 9.55 -7.62
N SER A 125 -11.87 10.49 -7.60
CA SER A 125 -12.08 11.89 -7.21
C SER A 125 -12.31 12.83 -8.39
N THR A 126 -12.26 12.34 -9.64
CA THR A 126 -12.56 13.13 -10.84
C THR A 126 -14.04 13.53 -10.85
N GLU A 127 -14.33 14.81 -11.07
CA GLU A 127 -15.68 15.31 -11.18
C GLU A 127 -16.40 14.73 -12.39
N LEU A 128 -17.62 14.22 -12.19
CA LEU A 128 -18.51 13.74 -13.22
C LEU A 128 -19.45 14.89 -13.62
N THR A 129 -19.11 15.59 -14.71
CA THR A 129 -19.87 16.78 -15.16
C THR A 129 -21.14 16.42 -15.92
N ASP A 130 -21.19 15.22 -16.50
CA ASP A 130 -22.32 14.71 -17.28
C ASP A 130 -22.34 13.18 -17.18
N VAL A 131 -23.53 12.62 -16.86
CA VAL A 131 -23.73 11.18 -16.73
C VAL A 131 -24.89 10.76 -17.62
N GLU A 132 -24.56 10.07 -18.70
CA GLU A 132 -25.54 9.56 -19.67
C GLU A 132 -25.72 8.05 -19.51
N PHE A 133 -26.96 7.58 -19.57
CA PHE A 133 -27.29 6.15 -19.48
C PHE A 133 -27.64 5.61 -20.86
N GLY A 134 -27.00 4.51 -21.23
CA GLY A 134 -27.32 3.76 -22.44
C GLY A 134 -28.72 3.15 -22.40
N GLU A 135 -29.16 2.59 -23.52
CA GLU A 135 -30.40 1.84 -23.60
C GLU A 135 -30.22 0.39 -23.19
N GLY A 136 -31.18 -0.20 -22.48
CA GLY A 136 -31.13 -1.60 -22.09
C GLY A 136 -32.15 -1.98 -21.02
N TYR A 137 -32.24 -3.30 -20.76
CA TYR A 137 -33.25 -3.88 -19.86
C TYR A 137 -33.13 -3.33 -18.42
N TYR A 138 -31.90 -3.15 -17.91
CA TYR A 138 -31.64 -2.69 -16.54
C TYR A 138 -31.50 -1.16 -16.42
N ARG A 139 -31.83 -0.37 -17.46
CA ARG A 139 -31.70 1.09 -17.42
C ARG A 139 -32.49 1.70 -16.27
N ALA A 140 -33.77 1.40 -16.16
CA ALA A 140 -34.65 2.02 -15.18
C ALA A 140 -34.21 1.81 -13.72
N PRO A 141 -33.86 0.62 -13.25
CA PRO A 141 -33.36 0.44 -11.88
C PRO A 141 -32.02 1.14 -11.63
N ILE A 142 -31.11 1.21 -12.62
CA ILE A 142 -29.82 1.90 -12.50
C ILE A 142 -30.03 3.42 -12.39
N GLU A 143 -30.83 4.03 -13.28
CA GLU A 143 -31.17 5.45 -13.20
C GLU A 143 -31.88 5.81 -11.88
N THR A 144 -32.82 4.97 -11.44
CA THR A 144 -33.52 5.17 -10.17
C THR A 144 -32.57 5.18 -9.00
N THR A 145 -31.60 4.26 -8.99
CA THR A 145 -30.58 4.19 -7.95
C THR A 145 -29.65 5.40 -7.98
N TYR A 146 -29.26 5.85 -9.17
CA TYR A 146 -28.45 7.06 -9.32
C TYR A 146 -29.22 8.31 -8.86
N GLN A 147 -30.52 8.43 -9.19
CA GLN A 147 -31.34 9.52 -8.68
C GLN A 147 -31.48 9.50 -7.15
N SER A 148 -31.64 8.32 -6.55
CA SER A 148 -31.66 8.17 -5.10
C SER A 148 -30.34 8.61 -4.45
N TYR A 149 -29.21 8.36 -5.11
CA TYR A 149 -27.91 8.89 -4.68
C TYR A 149 -27.91 10.44 -4.74
N LEU A 150 -28.33 11.05 -5.85
CA LEU A 150 -28.37 12.51 -5.98
C LEU A 150 -29.27 13.16 -4.94
N ASP A 151 -30.47 12.59 -4.68
CA ASP A 151 -31.40 13.08 -3.66
C ASP A 151 -30.76 12.99 -2.24
N THR A 152 -30.11 11.89 -1.92
CA THR A 152 -29.39 11.71 -0.65
C THR A 152 -28.24 12.70 -0.53
N ARG A 153 -27.53 12.93 -1.62
CA ARG A 153 -26.42 13.87 -1.70
C ARG A 153 -26.88 15.32 -1.42
N GLU A 154 -27.99 15.73 -2.02
CA GLU A 154 -28.58 17.05 -1.75
C GLU A 154 -28.98 17.19 -0.27
N GLU A 155 -29.56 16.15 0.32
CA GLU A 155 -29.86 16.12 1.77
C GLU A 155 -28.61 16.27 2.64
N ILE A 156 -27.50 15.59 2.29
CA ILE A 156 -26.27 15.56 3.08
C ILE A 156 -25.49 16.87 2.95
N PHE A 157 -25.36 17.40 1.74
CA PHE A 157 -24.52 18.55 1.45
C PHE A 157 -25.26 19.90 1.35
N ALA A 158 -26.57 19.91 1.40
CA ALA A 158 -27.45 21.08 1.46
C ALA A 158 -26.83 22.43 1.02
N GLY A 159 -26.73 22.66 -0.29
CA GLY A 159 -26.23 23.92 -0.87
C GLY A 159 -24.70 24.10 -0.87
N ARG A 160 -23.91 23.11 -0.52
CA ARG A 160 -22.44 23.14 -0.64
C ARG A 160 -22.00 22.96 -2.10
N LYS A 161 -21.48 24.03 -2.68
CA LYS A 161 -21.00 24.04 -4.08
C LYS A 161 -19.58 23.49 -4.25
N ASP A 162 -18.85 23.36 -3.15
CA ASP A 162 -17.49 22.81 -3.12
C ASP A 162 -17.47 21.27 -3.19
N LYS A 163 -18.63 20.64 -3.16
CA LYS A 163 -18.78 19.18 -3.30
C LYS A 163 -19.34 18.87 -4.69
N PHE A 164 -18.55 18.21 -5.51
CA PHE A 164 -18.96 17.75 -6.85
C PHE A 164 -19.27 16.25 -6.85
N VAL A 165 -19.98 15.80 -7.87
CA VAL A 165 -20.30 14.38 -8.07
C VAL A 165 -19.05 13.67 -8.55
N CYS A 166 -18.67 12.59 -7.88
CA CYS A 166 -17.54 11.72 -8.27
C CYS A 166 -17.77 10.30 -7.74
N LEU A 167 -16.99 9.33 -8.20
CA LEU A 167 -17.13 7.94 -7.76
C LEU A 167 -16.84 7.75 -6.26
N MET A 168 -15.90 8.51 -5.69
CA MET A 168 -15.62 8.50 -4.25
C MET A 168 -16.81 9.01 -3.45
N ASP A 169 -17.46 10.07 -3.91
CA ASP A 169 -18.67 10.60 -3.26
C ASP A 169 -19.81 9.57 -3.27
N LEU A 170 -20.02 8.92 -4.42
CA LEU A 170 -21.01 7.86 -4.56
C LEU A 170 -20.73 6.68 -3.61
N ALA A 171 -19.48 6.23 -3.54
CA ALA A 171 -19.06 5.13 -2.66
C ALA A 171 -19.26 5.44 -1.16
N LEU A 172 -19.04 6.69 -0.74
CA LEU A 172 -19.14 7.12 0.66
C LEU A 172 -20.54 7.60 1.08
N MET A 173 -21.47 7.77 0.15
CA MET A 173 -22.76 8.41 0.43
C MET A 173 -23.61 7.64 1.45
N ALA A 174 -23.64 6.30 1.36
CA ALA A 174 -24.37 5.47 2.30
C ALA A 174 -23.85 5.63 3.73
N MET A 175 -22.51 5.63 3.92
CA MET A 175 -21.88 5.85 5.23
C MET A 175 -22.21 7.24 5.78
N ARG A 176 -22.14 8.28 4.95
CA ARG A 176 -22.48 9.66 5.36
C ARG A 176 -23.94 9.79 5.79
N LYS A 177 -24.85 9.11 5.07
CA LYS A 177 -26.28 9.06 5.45
C LYS A 177 -26.48 8.35 6.78
N LEU A 178 -25.88 7.20 6.98
CA LEU A 178 -25.94 6.47 8.27
C LEU A 178 -25.38 7.30 9.42
N LYS A 179 -24.29 8.03 9.18
CA LYS A 179 -23.71 8.93 10.19
C LYS A 179 -24.66 10.06 10.54
N LYS A 180 -25.26 10.72 9.53
CA LYS A 180 -26.27 11.78 9.73
C LYS A 180 -27.48 11.28 10.51
N ASP A 181 -27.90 10.04 10.27
CA ASP A 181 -29.05 9.41 10.93
C ASP A 181 -28.72 8.89 12.35
N GLY A 182 -27.52 9.15 12.88
CA GLY A 182 -27.09 8.72 14.22
C GLY A 182 -26.93 7.20 14.38
N LYS A 183 -26.58 6.48 13.28
CA LYS A 183 -26.40 5.03 13.27
C LYS A 183 -24.95 4.58 13.35
N LEU A 184 -24.02 5.52 13.47
CA LEU A 184 -22.58 5.28 13.57
C LEU A 184 -21.99 6.04 14.77
N GLU A 185 -22.69 6.06 15.91
CA GLU A 185 -22.27 6.79 17.11
C GLU A 185 -21.07 6.11 17.80
N ASP A 186 -20.92 4.81 17.62
CA ASP A 186 -19.80 4.00 18.10
C ASP A 186 -18.56 4.09 17.21
N MET A 187 -18.64 4.67 16.03
CA MET A 187 -17.48 4.90 15.15
C MET A 187 -16.60 6.00 15.75
N GLU A 188 -15.34 5.69 16.01
CA GLU A 188 -14.38 6.68 16.48
C GLU A 188 -14.19 7.80 15.44
N GLN A 189 -14.15 9.05 15.91
CA GLN A 189 -13.80 10.20 15.08
C GLN A 189 -12.35 10.61 15.39
N SER A 190 -11.48 10.56 14.40
CA SER A 190 -10.07 10.92 14.51
C SER A 190 -9.56 11.44 13.18
N ASP A 191 -8.51 12.28 13.23
CA ASP A 191 -7.75 12.69 12.04
C ASP A 191 -6.78 11.60 11.57
N GLU A 192 -6.51 10.59 12.41
CA GLU A 192 -5.73 9.40 12.05
C GLU A 192 -6.68 8.36 11.46
N ILE A 193 -6.75 8.30 10.13
CA ILE A 193 -7.75 7.56 9.36
C ILE A 193 -7.22 6.29 8.66
N ASN A 194 -5.98 5.88 8.97
CA ASN A 194 -5.34 4.73 8.28
C ASN A 194 -6.09 3.42 8.51
N ALA A 195 -6.78 3.27 9.65
CA ALA A 195 -7.69 2.16 9.91
C ALA A 195 -9.01 2.67 10.47
N CYS A 196 -10.11 2.01 10.10
CA CYS A 196 -11.41 2.27 10.72
C CYS A 196 -11.43 1.69 12.13
N SER A 197 -11.95 2.44 13.11
CA SER A 197 -12.11 1.97 14.48
C SER A 197 -13.51 2.24 15.03
N VAL A 198 -13.96 1.31 15.89
CA VAL A 198 -15.22 1.43 16.64
C VAL A 198 -14.96 1.29 18.13
N ILE A 199 -15.76 1.99 18.94
CA ILE A 199 -15.69 1.96 20.39
C ILE A 199 -16.56 0.82 20.89
N VAL A 200 -15.97 -0.13 21.60
CA VAL A 200 -16.65 -1.31 22.12
C VAL A 200 -16.48 -1.40 23.63
N PRO A 201 -17.58 -1.49 24.42
CA PRO A 201 -17.47 -1.81 25.84
C PRO A 201 -17.09 -3.29 26.02
N VAL A 202 -15.98 -3.55 26.69
CA VAL A 202 -15.47 -4.90 26.97
C VAL A 202 -15.61 -5.19 28.45
N GLU A 203 -16.34 -6.27 28.79
CA GLU A 203 -16.41 -6.78 30.16
C GLU A 203 -15.20 -7.67 30.44
N MET A 204 -14.46 -7.35 31.48
CA MET A 204 -13.25 -8.07 31.89
C MET A 204 -13.36 -8.48 33.35
N ASP A 205 -12.68 -9.56 33.71
CA ASP A 205 -12.55 -10.02 35.09
C ASP A 205 -11.09 -9.76 35.55
N TYR A 206 -10.93 -8.85 36.48
CA TYR A 206 -9.66 -8.59 37.16
C TYR A 206 -9.72 -9.15 38.59
N ASP A 207 -9.09 -10.29 38.81
CA ASP A 207 -9.02 -10.96 40.13
C ASP A 207 -10.40 -11.17 40.81
N GLY A 208 -11.43 -11.44 40.00
CA GLY A 208 -12.81 -11.66 40.49
C GLY A 208 -13.69 -10.41 40.52
N GLU A 209 -13.15 -9.24 40.18
CA GLU A 209 -13.93 -8.03 39.98
C GLU A 209 -14.27 -7.82 38.52
N LYS A 210 -15.55 -7.71 38.19
CA LYS A 210 -16.01 -7.39 36.84
C LYS A 210 -15.86 -5.89 36.57
N VAL A 211 -15.07 -5.58 35.53
CA VAL A 211 -14.85 -4.20 35.09
C VAL A 211 -15.27 -4.09 33.62
N THR A 212 -16.00 -3.04 33.30
CA THR A 212 -16.28 -2.68 31.89
C THR A 212 -15.35 -1.56 31.46
N GLU A 213 -14.60 -1.78 30.39
CA GLU A 213 -13.66 -0.81 29.84
C GLU A 213 -13.95 -0.56 28.37
N GLU A 214 -13.85 0.68 27.90
CA GLU A 214 -13.96 1.00 26.48
C GLU A 214 -12.67 0.62 25.75
N TRP A 215 -12.84 -0.11 24.64
CA TRP A 215 -11.77 -0.49 23.73
C TRP A 215 -12.05 0.07 22.34
N LEU A 216 -10.99 0.37 21.62
CA LEU A 216 -11.01 0.60 20.19
C LEU A 216 -10.76 -0.73 19.49
N VAL A 217 -11.68 -1.11 18.61
CA VAL A 217 -11.52 -2.26 17.72
C VAL A 217 -11.29 -1.73 16.32
N PHE A 218 -10.16 -2.07 15.74
CA PHE A 218 -9.71 -1.61 14.43
C PHE A 218 -9.96 -2.65 13.36
N PHE A 219 -10.33 -2.19 12.19
CA PHE A 219 -10.38 -2.99 10.97
C PHE A 219 -9.63 -2.29 9.85
N LYS A 220 -8.79 -3.02 9.15
CA LYS A 220 -8.11 -2.58 7.93
C LYS A 220 -8.11 -3.72 6.92
N ASN A 221 -8.38 -3.39 5.66
CA ASN A 221 -8.02 -4.24 4.52
C ASN A 221 -7.01 -3.51 3.65
N GLU A 222 -6.03 -4.26 3.15
CA GLU A 222 -4.96 -3.76 2.29
C GLU A 222 -4.96 -4.52 0.98
N THR A 223 -4.72 -3.81 -0.13
CA THR A 223 -4.48 -4.41 -1.44
C THR A 223 -3.06 -4.15 -1.88
N HIS A 224 -2.34 -5.19 -2.31
CA HIS A 224 -0.94 -5.07 -2.72
C HIS A 224 -0.70 -5.80 -4.04
N ASN A 225 -1.41 -5.38 -5.08
CA ASN A 225 -1.53 -6.08 -6.34
C ASN A 225 -0.26 -5.99 -7.21
N HIS A 226 0.22 -4.76 -7.49
CA HIS A 226 1.35 -4.52 -8.38
C HIS A 226 2.65 -5.16 -7.89
N PRO A 227 3.10 -4.97 -6.64
CA PRO A 227 4.31 -5.64 -6.14
C PRO A 227 4.19 -7.17 -6.15
N THR A 228 3.01 -7.72 -5.87
CA THR A 228 2.78 -9.17 -5.88
C THR A 228 2.85 -9.77 -7.29
N GLU A 229 2.48 -9.02 -8.34
CA GLU A 229 2.69 -9.44 -9.74
C GLU A 229 4.17 -9.50 -10.13
N ILE A 230 5.00 -8.62 -9.57
CA ILE A 230 6.43 -8.50 -9.90
C ILE A 230 7.25 -9.52 -9.10
N GLU A 231 7.06 -9.57 -7.78
CA GLU A 231 7.72 -10.49 -6.86
C GLU A 231 6.70 -10.99 -5.82
N PRO A 232 6.08 -12.17 -6.06
CA PRO A 232 4.90 -12.59 -5.33
C PRO A 232 5.13 -12.88 -3.85
N PHE A 233 6.33 -13.31 -3.45
CA PHE A 233 6.62 -13.59 -2.04
C PHE A 233 6.70 -12.28 -1.23
N GLY A 234 7.55 -11.36 -1.63
CA GLY A 234 7.72 -10.07 -0.96
C GLY A 234 6.47 -9.20 -1.05
N GLY A 235 5.82 -9.16 -2.22
CA GLY A 235 4.60 -8.38 -2.41
C GLY A 235 3.46 -8.83 -1.49
N ALA A 236 3.21 -10.14 -1.38
CA ALA A 236 2.18 -10.66 -0.49
C ALA A 236 2.56 -10.57 1.01
N ALA A 237 3.84 -10.73 1.34
CA ALA A 237 4.34 -10.51 2.70
C ALA A 237 4.10 -9.06 3.14
N THR A 238 4.41 -8.10 2.27
CA THR A 238 4.21 -6.68 2.53
C THR A 238 2.73 -6.28 2.59
N CYS A 239 1.86 -6.97 1.84
CA CYS A 239 0.40 -6.80 1.95
C CYS A 239 -0.06 -6.98 3.41
N LEU A 240 0.39 -8.04 4.08
CA LEU A 240 0.08 -8.25 5.49
C LEU A 240 0.78 -7.22 6.38
N GLY A 241 2.06 -6.94 6.14
CA GLY A 241 2.83 -5.96 6.93
C GLY A 241 2.20 -4.57 6.92
N GLY A 242 1.81 -4.05 5.74
CA GLY A 242 1.09 -2.78 5.63
C GLY A 242 -0.26 -2.80 6.34
N ALA A 243 -1.04 -3.88 6.15
CA ALA A 243 -2.31 -4.04 6.85
C ALA A 243 -2.17 -3.99 8.38
N ILE A 244 -1.07 -4.50 8.93
CA ILE A 244 -0.79 -4.46 10.38
C ILE A 244 -0.42 -3.06 10.85
N ARG A 245 0.41 -2.34 10.10
CA ARG A 245 0.91 -1.02 10.52
C ARG A 245 -0.16 0.06 10.55
N ASP A 246 -1.20 -0.04 9.73
CA ASP A 246 -2.30 0.91 9.75
C ASP A 246 -3.06 0.96 11.09
N PRO A 247 -3.53 -0.17 11.67
CA PRO A 247 -4.04 -0.17 13.03
C PRO A 247 -2.99 0.23 14.08
N LEU A 248 -1.71 -0.09 13.88
CA LEU A 248 -0.62 0.37 14.76
C LEU A 248 -0.49 1.89 14.74
N SER A 249 -0.71 2.57 13.59
CA SER A 249 -0.79 4.03 13.54
C SER A 249 -1.85 4.56 14.51
N GLY A 250 -2.95 3.84 14.67
CA GLY A 250 -3.98 4.07 15.68
C GLY A 250 -3.65 3.51 17.09
N ARG A 251 -2.45 2.96 17.32
CA ARG A 251 -1.99 2.23 18.53
C ARG A 251 -2.74 0.91 18.76
N GLY A 252 -3.42 0.38 17.74
CA GLY A 252 -4.10 -0.91 17.82
C GLY A 252 -3.11 -2.08 17.70
N TYR A 253 -3.16 -3.05 18.63
CA TYR A 253 -2.43 -4.29 18.49
C TYR A 253 -3.23 -5.25 17.62
N VAL A 254 -2.62 -5.72 16.52
CA VAL A 254 -3.28 -6.66 15.59
C VAL A 254 -3.16 -8.09 16.10
N TYR A 255 -4.28 -8.77 16.20
CA TYR A 255 -4.39 -10.13 16.74
C TYR A 255 -5.00 -11.14 15.77
N GLN A 256 -5.62 -10.68 14.69
CA GLN A 256 -6.29 -11.53 13.71
C GLN A 256 -6.05 -11.03 12.29
N ALA A 257 -5.72 -11.95 11.37
CA ALA A 257 -5.61 -11.69 9.95
C ALA A 257 -6.58 -12.54 9.13
N MET A 258 -6.89 -12.06 7.93
CA MET A 258 -7.65 -12.75 6.91
C MET A 258 -6.97 -12.51 5.56
N ARG A 259 -7.04 -13.49 4.65
CA ARG A 259 -6.53 -13.36 3.30
C ARG A 259 -7.61 -13.78 2.29
N VAL A 260 -8.02 -12.85 1.45
CA VAL A 260 -8.96 -13.10 0.36
C VAL A 260 -8.35 -12.56 -0.93
N THR A 261 -8.07 -13.43 -1.88
CA THR A 261 -7.34 -13.05 -3.09
C THR A 261 -8.11 -13.42 -4.34
N GLY A 262 -7.94 -12.63 -5.39
CA GLY A 262 -8.36 -12.95 -6.76
C GLY A 262 -7.15 -13.40 -7.59
N ALA A 263 -7.25 -14.55 -8.23
CA ALA A 263 -6.19 -15.15 -9.03
C ALA A 263 -6.73 -15.72 -10.35
N ALA A 264 -5.89 -15.80 -11.37
CA ALA A 264 -6.18 -16.61 -12.54
C ALA A 264 -5.82 -18.09 -12.29
N ASP A 265 -6.19 -18.98 -13.19
CA ASP A 265 -6.04 -20.42 -13.04
C ASP A 265 -4.55 -20.85 -12.92
N PRO A 266 -4.12 -21.37 -11.77
CA PRO A 266 -2.74 -21.81 -11.55
C PRO A 266 -2.42 -23.16 -12.24
N THR A 267 -3.40 -23.83 -12.82
CA THR A 267 -3.21 -25.10 -13.52
C THR A 267 -2.83 -24.91 -14.99
N VAL A 268 -2.94 -23.68 -15.51
CA VAL A 268 -2.51 -23.34 -16.87
C VAL A 268 -1.03 -23.70 -17.05
N PRO A 269 -0.66 -24.40 -18.13
CA PRO A 269 0.71 -24.76 -18.42
C PRO A 269 1.65 -23.55 -18.45
N VAL A 270 2.86 -23.70 -17.93
CA VAL A 270 3.87 -22.60 -17.92
C VAL A 270 4.19 -22.12 -19.34
N SER A 271 4.09 -23.00 -20.35
CA SER A 271 4.27 -22.67 -21.76
C SER A 271 3.23 -21.69 -22.32
N GLU A 272 2.11 -21.50 -21.64
CA GLU A 272 1.02 -20.59 -22.01
C GLU A 272 1.07 -19.27 -21.24
N THR A 273 2.14 -19.05 -20.46
CA THR A 273 2.34 -17.80 -19.74
C THR A 273 2.46 -16.63 -20.72
N LEU A 274 1.71 -15.55 -20.46
CA LEU A 274 1.80 -14.32 -21.25
C LEU A 274 3.21 -13.71 -21.16
N HIS A 275 3.66 -13.13 -22.25
CA HIS A 275 4.94 -12.43 -22.30
C HIS A 275 4.98 -11.31 -21.25
N GLY A 276 6.11 -11.14 -20.58
CA GLY A 276 6.27 -10.15 -19.52
C GLY A 276 5.56 -10.47 -18.20
N LYS A 277 4.97 -11.67 -18.05
CA LYS A 277 4.29 -12.12 -16.83
C LYS A 277 4.99 -13.31 -16.19
N LEU A 278 4.84 -13.46 -14.88
CA LEU A 278 5.13 -14.72 -14.20
C LEU A 278 3.97 -15.71 -14.43
N SER A 279 4.29 -17.02 -14.44
CA SER A 279 3.24 -18.02 -14.55
C SER A 279 2.27 -17.96 -13.36
N GLN A 280 0.98 -18.20 -13.61
CA GLN A 280 -0.05 -18.17 -12.56
C GLN A 280 0.28 -19.13 -11.41
N LYS A 281 0.88 -20.28 -11.72
CA LYS A 281 1.36 -21.23 -10.72
C LYS A 281 2.43 -20.61 -9.81
N LYS A 282 3.38 -19.84 -10.36
CA LYS A 282 4.42 -19.16 -9.57
C LYS A 282 3.83 -18.04 -8.72
N LEU A 283 2.93 -17.25 -9.30
CA LEU A 283 2.22 -16.17 -8.60
C LEU A 283 1.43 -16.68 -7.38
N VAL A 284 0.54 -17.65 -7.60
CA VAL A 284 -0.33 -18.20 -6.55
C VAL A 284 0.49 -18.82 -5.41
N ARG A 285 1.50 -19.64 -5.74
CA ARG A 285 2.34 -20.31 -4.73
C ARG A 285 3.25 -19.35 -3.99
N GLY A 286 3.88 -18.42 -4.72
CA GLY A 286 4.77 -17.41 -4.13
C GLY A 286 4.02 -16.47 -3.20
N ALA A 287 2.87 -15.97 -3.62
CA ALA A 287 2.04 -15.08 -2.81
C ALA A 287 1.51 -15.76 -1.53
N ALA A 288 1.01 -16.99 -1.63
CA ALA A 288 0.57 -17.74 -0.46
C ALA A 288 1.73 -18.00 0.51
N ALA A 289 2.92 -18.35 -0.01
CA ALA A 289 4.11 -18.57 0.79
C ALA A 289 4.58 -17.28 1.49
N GLY A 290 4.58 -16.15 0.80
CA GLY A 290 4.99 -14.85 1.37
C GLY A 290 4.08 -14.39 2.49
N TYR A 291 2.77 -14.38 2.26
CA TYR A 291 1.80 -13.96 3.26
C TYR A 291 1.82 -14.87 4.50
N SER A 292 1.78 -16.21 4.29
CA SER A 292 1.82 -17.17 5.41
C SER A 292 3.12 -17.10 6.18
N SER A 293 4.27 -16.97 5.50
CA SER A 293 5.57 -16.81 6.14
C SER A 293 5.61 -15.58 7.05
N TYR A 294 5.08 -14.47 6.58
CA TYR A 294 5.06 -13.22 7.35
C TYR A 294 4.19 -13.37 8.61
N GLY A 295 2.95 -13.81 8.47
CA GLY A 295 2.02 -14.00 9.58
C GLY A 295 2.51 -15.02 10.60
N ASN A 296 3.04 -16.15 10.13
CA ASN A 296 3.57 -17.21 11.01
C ASN A 296 4.80 -16.74 11.81
N GLN A 297 5.69 -15.92 11.21
CA GLN A 297 6.85 -15.36 11.92
C GLN A 297 6.45 -14.34 13.00
N ILE A 298 5.43 -13.56 12.76
CA ILE A 298 4.87 -12.63 13.76
C ILE A 298 4.16 -13.39 14.88
N GLY A 299 3.62 -14.56 14.59
CA GLY A 299 2.71 -15.29 15.48
C GLY A 299 1.31 -14.66 15.44
N LEU A 300 0.84 -14.33 14.23
CA LEU A 300 -0.47 -13.75 13.97
C LEU A 300 -1.39 -14.81 13.37
N ALA A 301 -2.52 -15.07 14.03
CA ALA A 301 -3.54 -15.98 13.53
C ALA A 301 -4.14 -15.47 12.21
N THR A 302 -4.06 -16.27 11.14
CA THR A 302 -4.78 -16.01 9.88
C THR A 302 -6.01 -16.94 9.81
N GLY A 303 -7.10 -16.48 10.41
CA GLY A 303 -8.29 -17.31 10.65
C GLY A 303 -9.17 -17.56 9.44
N TYR A 304 -9.00 -16.82 8.36
CA TYR A 304 -9.72 -17.02 7.11
C TYR A 304 -8.81 -16.85 5.91
N VAL A 305 -8.74 -17.87 5.05
CA VAL A 305 -7.94 -17.85 3.83
C VAL A 305 -8.77 -18.38 2.68
N LYS A 306 -8.93 -17.59 1.62
CA LYS A 306 -9.69 -17.93 0.43
C LYS A 306 -9.04 -17.34 -0.81
N GLU A 307 -8.86 -18.14 -1.86
CA GLU A 307 -8.60 -17.65 -3.22
C GLU A 307 -9.84 -17.83 -4.09
N ILE A 308 -10.14 -16.78 -4.87
CA ILE A 308 -11.21 -16.74 -5.85
C ILE A 308 -10.55 -16.70 -7.24
N TYR A 309 -10.94 -17.62 -8.11
CA TYR A 309 -10.33 -17.76 -9.42
C TYR A 309 -11.25 -17.21 -10.50
N HIS A 310 -10.70 -16.30 -11.32
CA HIS A 310 -11.37 -15.75 -12.49
C HIS A 310 -10.33 -15.51 -13.60
N PRO A 311 -10.63 -15.82 -14.88
CA PRO A 311 -9.67 -15.67 -15.97
C PRO A 311 -9.13 -14.25 -16.13
N ASP A 312 -9.91 -13.22 -15.84
CA ASP A 312 -9.49 -11.82 -15.99
C ASP A 312 -8.38 -11.41 -15.01
N TYR A 313 -8.20 -12.14 -13.91
CA TYR A 313 -7.06 -11.92 -13.00
C TYR A 313 -5.70 -12.27 -13.61
N VAL A 314 -5.66 -12.78 -14.84
CA VAL A 314 -4.40 -12.86 -15.60
C VAL A 314 -3.84 -11.49 -15.93
N ALA A 315 -4.70 -10.48 -16.08
CA ALA A 315 -4.29 -9.10 -16.31
C ALA A 315 -3.54 -8.53 -15.08
N LYS A 316 -4.13 -8.68 -13.89
CA LYS A 316 -3.52 -8.31 -12.61
C LYS A 316 -4.17 -9.10 -11.47
N ARG A 317 -3.35 -9.77 -10.68
CA ARG A 317 -3.79 -10.45 -9.45
C ARG A 317 -4.35 -9.43 -8.45
N MET A 318 -5.37 -9.83 -7.69
CA MET A 318 -5.90 -9.10 -6.56
C MET A 318 -5.39 -9.72 -5.25
N GLU A 319 -4.31 -9.20 -4.69
CA GLU A 319 -3.82 -9.63 -3.36
C GLU A 319 -4.46 -8.76 -2.28
N ILE A 320 -5.27 -9.36 -1.42
CA ILE A 320 -5.98 -8.66 -0.35
C ILE A 320 -5.67 -9.32 0.98
N GLY A 321 -5.18 -8.50 1.92
CA GLY A 321 -5.04 -8.83 3.32
C GLY A 321 -5.98 -7.98 4.17
N ALA A 322 -6.63 -8.56 5.16
CA ALA A 322 -7.41 -7.82 6.13
C ALA A 322 -6.99 -8.20 7.55
N VAL A 323 -7.07 -7.26 8.47
CA VAL A 323 -6.69 -7.49 9.86
C VAL A 323 -7.69 -6.85 10.81
N MET A 324 -7.71 -7.40 12.03
CA MET A 324 -8.39 -6.81 13.18
C MET A 324 -7.38 -6.55 14.28
N GLY A 325 -7.43 -5.34 14.82
CA GLY A 325 -6.63 -4.92 15.96
C GLY A 325 -7.49 -4.39 17.10
N ALA A 326 -6.90 -4.24 18.28
CA ALA A 326 -7.59 -3.64 19.40
C ALA A 326 -6.61 -2.92 20.33
N ALA A 327 -7.11 -1.90 21.04
CA ALA A 327 -6.41 -1.23 22.13
C ALA A 327 -7.39 -0.73 23.18
N PRO A 328 -7.03 -0.71 24.47
CA PRO A 328 -7.79 0.04 25.47
C PRO A 328 -7.86 1.52 25.05
N ARG A 329 -9.07 2.09 25.00
CA ARG A 329 -9.25 3.48 24.53
C ARG A 329 -8.43 4.48 25.36
N LYS A 330 -8.28 4.23 26.66
CA LYS A 330 -7.47 5.06 27.58
C LYS A 330 -5.98 5.13 27.24
N ASN A 331 -5.47 4.17 26.44
CA ASN A 331 -4.06 4.10 26.05
C ASN A 331 -3.79 4.87 24.75
N VAL A 332 -4.83 5.35 24.06
CA VAL A 332 -4.70 6.01 22.76
C VAL A 332 -4.91 7.51 22.93
N ILE A 333 -3.82 8.25 22.75
CA ILE A 333 -3.86 9.71 22.74
C ILE A 333 -4.20 10.19 21.32
N ARG A 334 -5.10 11.15 21.21
CA ARG A 334 -5.49 11.80 19.97
C ARG A 334 -5.22 13.30 20.10
N GLU A 335 -3.96 13.69 19.89
CA GLU A 335 -3.52 15.08 20.00
C GLU A 335 -2.97 15.54 18.66
N ASN A 336 -3.05 16.85 18.40
CA ASN A 336 -2.40 17.45 17.25
C ASN A 336 -0.91 17.58 17.49
N SER A 337 -0.15 17.64 16.42
CA SER A 337 1.27 17.94 16.47
C SER A 337 1.46 19.45 16.73
N ASP A 338 2.28 19.79 17.70
CA ASP A 338 2.59 21.17 18.06
C ASP A 338 3.99 21.57 17.57
N PRO A 339 4.22 22.84 17.21
CA PRO A 339 5.57 23.32 16.89
C PRO A 339 6.57 23.05 18.00
N GLY A 340 7.66 22.38 17.66
CA GLY A 340 8.69 21.91 18.57
C GLY A 340 8.59 20.41 18.89
N ASP A 341 7.49 19.74 18.55
CA ASP A 341 7.41 18.29 18.69
C ASP A 341 8.43 17.61 17.78
N ILE A 342 8.93 16.48 18.23
CA ILE A 342 9.94 15.69 17.53
C ILE A 342 9.30 14.48 16.86
N ILE A 343 9.70 14.23 15.62
CA ILE A 343 9.28 13.03 14.89
C ILE A 343 10.42 12.01 14.91
N ILE A 344 10.12 10.84 15.44
CA ILE A 344 11.05 9.72 15.54
C ILE A 344 10.69 8.71 14.44
N LEU A 345 11.68 8.34 13.63
CA LEU A 345 11.61 7.19 12.75
C LEU A 345 11.99 5.95 13.55
N LEU A 346 11.08 4.99 13.65
CA LEU A 346 11.20 3.77 14.43
C LEU A 346 11.17 2.54 13.52
N GLY A 347 12.07 1.59 13.73
CA GLY A 347 12.00 0.26 13.10
C GLY A 347 13.08 0.01 12.05
N GLY A 348 12.70 -0.37 10.85
CA GLY A 348 13.62 -0.77 9.79
C GLY A 348 14.41 0.39 9.16
N ARG A 349 15.45 0.05 8.41
CA ARG A 349 16.29 1.00 7.68
C ARG A 349 15.81 1.18 6.24
N THR A 350 16.16 2.31 5.65
CA THR A 350 15.80 2.69 4.28
C THR A 350 16.74 2.05 3.25
N GLY A 351 16.18 1.44 2.22
CA GLY A 351 16.88 0.93 1.03
C GLY A 351 16.23 1.47 -0.24
N ARG A 352 16.59 0.90 -1.41
CA ARG A 352 15.92 1.18 -2.70
C ARG A 352 14.62 0.41 -2.86
N ASP A 353 14.34 -0.53 -1.97
CA ASP A 353 13.11 -1.31 -1.99
C ASP A 353 11.90 -0.40 -1.74
N GLY A 354 10.92 -0.47 -2.63
CA GLY A 354 9.74 0.38 -2.61
C GLY A 354 9.93 1.78 -3.21
N CYS A 355 11.09 2.10 -3.80
CA CYS A 355 11.24 3.38 -4.52
C CYS A 355 10.31 3.44 -5.73
N GLY A 356 9.32 4.33 -5.68
CA GLY A 356 8.33 4.48 -6.72
C GLY A 356 7.19 3.45 -6.69
N GLY A 357 6.97 2.74 -5.57
CA GLY A 357 5.90 1.74 -5.42
C GLY A 357 4.51 2.33 -5.67
N ALA A 358 4.20 3.48 -5.07
CA ALA A 358 2.92 4.18 -5.27
C ALA A 358 2.71 4.62 -6.72
N THR A 359 3.74 5.21 -7.34
CA THR A 359 3.67 5.65 -8.75
C THR A 359 3.62 4.46 -9.71
N GLY A 360 4.35 3.38 -9.45
CA GLY A 360 4.27 2.13 -10.20
C GLY A 360 2.90 1.46 -10.12
N SER A 361 2.29 1.45 -8.93
CA SER A 361 0.93 0.92 -8.72
C SER A 361 -0.15 1.70 -9.49
N SER A 362 0.13 2.96 -9.83
CA SER A 362 -0.75 3.83 -10.64
C SER A 362 -0.60 3.62 -12.16
N LYS A 363 0.32 2.76 -12.60
CA LYS A 363 0.60 2.51 -14.02
C LYS A 363 0.08 1.16 -14.50
N VAL A 364 -0.11 1.06 -15.81
CA VAL A 364 -0.46 -0.21 -16.47
C VAL A 364 0.75 -1.14 -16.46
N HIS A 365 0.53 -2.40 -16.12
CA HIS A 365 1.55 -3.43 -16.24
C HIS A 365 1.87 -3.70 -17.72
N THR A 366 3.16 -3.62 -18.07
CA THR A 366 3.66 -3.88 -19.43
C THR A 366 4.50 -5.15 -19.47
N ASP A 367 4.89 -5.59 -20.65
CA ASP A 367 5.75 -6.75 -20.87
C ASP A 367 7.19 -6.59 -20.36
N THR A 368 7.60 -5.36 -20.03
CA THR A 368 8.91 -5.04 -19.43
C THR A 368 8.84 -4.77 -17.91
N SER A 369 7.66 -4.78 -17.31
CA SER A 369 7.48 -4.39 -15.90
C SER A 369 8.30 -5.24 -14.92
N ILE A 370 8.45 -6.55 -15.17
CA ILE A 370 9.28 -7.41 -14.30
C ILE A 370 10.75 -6.99 -14.31
N GLU A 371 11.25 -6.48 -15.44
CA GLU A 371 12.63 -6.04 -15.59
C GLU A 371 12.88 -4.64 -15.01
N THR A 372 11.88 -3.76 -15.10
CA THR A 372 12.00 -2.33 -14.81
C THR A 372 11.49 -1.91 -13.44
N CYS A 373 10.51 -2.64 -12.88
CA CYS A 373 9.82 -2.28 -11.63
C CYS A 373 10.40 -2.98 -10.38
N GLY A 374 11.59 -3.56 -10.46
CA GLY A 374 12.19 -4.32 -9.35
C GLY A 374 12.41 -3.49 -8.08
N ALA A 375 12.74 -2.20 -8.22
CA ALA A 375 12.90 -1.28 -7.09
C ALA A 375 11.56 -0.91 -6.42
N GLU A 376 10.44 -1.07 -7.12
CA GLU A 376 9.10 -0.75 -6.62
C GLU A 376 8.58 -1.80 -5.62
N VAL A 377 9.21 -2.98 -5.54
CA VAL A 377 8.82 -4.06 -4.63
C VAL A 377 9.52 -3.92 -3.29
N GLN A 378 8.74 -3.81 -2.24
CA GLN A 378 9.22 -3.75 -0.87
C GLN A 378 9.71 -5.14 -0.39
N LYS A 379 10.64 -5.14 0.56
CA LYS A 379 11.19 -6.33 1.21
C LYS A 379 10.80 -6.34 2.69
N GLY A 380 9.86 -7.20 3.06
CA GLY A 380 9.33 -7.31 4.41
C GLY A 380 10.29 -7.96 5.41
N ASN A 381 10.21 -7.52 6.68
CA ASN A 381 10.92 -8.08 7.84
C ASN A 381 9.95 -8.30 9.01
N ALA A 382 9.26 -9.43 9.00
CA ALA A 382 8.27 -9.78 10.00
C ALA A 382 8.79 -9.72 11.47
N PRO A 383 10.03 -10.13 11.81
CA PRO A 383 10.56 -9.95 13.16
C PRO A 383 10.63 -8.50 13.63
N THR A 384 10.93 -7.55 12.75
CA THR A 384 10.92 -6.11 13.10
C THR A 384 9.49 -5.64 13.36
N GLU A 385 8.53 -6.03 12.51
CA GLU A 385 7.10 -5.75 12.70
C GLU A 385 6.59 -6.23 14.05
N ARG A 386 6.94 -7.48 14.45
CA ARG A 386 6.57 -8.03 15.75
C ARG A 386 7.09 -7.18 16.92
N LYS A 387 8.33 -6.70 16.84
CA LYS A 387 8.90 -5.83 17.88
C LYS A 387 8.14 -4.52 17.98
N ILE A 388 7.77 -3.90 16.85
CA ILE A 388 6.98 -2.66 16.83
C ILE A 388 5.60 -2.91 17.47
N GLN A 389 4.91 -3.98 17.11
CA GLN A 389 3.62 -4.33 17.73
C GLN A 389 3.74 -4.51 19.25
N ARG A 390 4.79 -5.19 19.71
CA ARG A 390 5.03 -5.38 21.16
C ARG A 390 5.28 -4.06 21.87
N LEU A 391 6.08 -3.17 21.26
CA LEU A 391 6.35 -1.85 21.79
C LEU A 391 5.06 -1.03 21.94
N PHE A 392 4.24 -0.97 20.89
CA PHE A 392 3.02 -0.17 20.88
C PHE A 392 1.91 -0.75 21.77
N ARG A 393 1.97 -2.03 22.12
CA ARG A 393 1.05 -2.66 23.07
C ARG A 393 1.25 -2.19 24.51
N ARG A 394 2.43 -1.64 24.82
CA ARG A 394 2.78 -1.12 26.15
C ARG A 394 2.06 0.21 26.40
N GLU A 395 1.28 0.28 27.48
CA GLU A 395 0.52 1.49 27.86
C GLU A 395 1.43 2.70 28.01
N GLU A 396 2.56 2.53 28.70
CA GLU A 396 3.54 3.58 28.95
C GLU A 396 4.19 4.13 27.68
N VAL A 397 4.19 3.35 26.59
CA VAL A 397 4.72 3.77 25.28
C VAL A 397 3.65 4.44 24.44
N SER A 398 2.49 3.77 24.28
CA SER A 398 1.42 4.27 23.40
C SER A 398 0.90 5.64 23.84
N ARG A 399 0.95 5.95 25.15
CA ARG A 399 0.55 7.24 25.72
C ARG A 399 1.58 8.37 25.53
N LEU A 400 2.78 8.09 25.05
CA LEU A 400 3.75 9.11 24.65
C LEU A 400 3.56 9.58 23.21
N ILE A 401 2.77 8.86 22.42
CA ILE A 401 2.60 9.09 20.99
C ILE A 401 1.39 10.01 20.77
N LYS A 402 1.62 11.24 20.32
CA LYS A 402 0.58 12.20 19.95
C LYS A 402 -0.11 11.81 18.64
N LYS A 403 0.69 11.60 17.61
CA LYS A 403 0.31 11.14 16.27
C LYS A 403 1.28 10.10 15.76
N CYS A 404 0.80 9.24 14.87
CA CYS A 404 1.63 8.20 14.27
C CYS A 404 1.18 7.91 12.85
N ASN A 405 2.14 7.60 11.98
CA ASN A 405 1.87 7.14 10.64
C ASN A 405 2.83 5.99 10.28
N ASP A 406 2.40 5.08 9.40
CA ASP A 406 3.27 4.04 8.85
C ASP A 406 4.04 4.56 7.63
N PHE A 407 5.10 3.87 7.25
CA PHE A 407 5.84 4.14 6.02
C PHE A 407 5.28 3.27 4.88
N GLY A 408 4.15 3.72 4.36
CA GLY A 408 3.58 3.21 3.12
C GLY A 408 4.05 4.02 1.91
N ALA A 409 3.10 4.35 1.04
CA ALA A 409 3.33 5.11 -0.18
C ALA A 409 4.10 6.42 0.06
N GLY A 410 5.14 6.64 -0.72
CA GLY A 410 5.95 7.86 -0.68
C GLY A 410 6.97 7.97 0.46
N GLY A 411 7.12 6.94 1.26
CA GLY A 411 8.18 6.85 2.27
C GLY A 411 8.23 8.03 3.24
N VAL A 412 9.42 8.58 3.49
CA VAL A 412 9.65 9.69 4.41
C VAL A 412 8.79 10.92 4.07
N SER A 413 8.69 11.26 2.79
CA SER A 413 7.99 12.48 2.36
C SER A 413 6.50 12.46 2.68
N VAL A 414 5.85 11.31 2.60
CA VAL A 414 4.41 11.15 2.89
C VAL A 414 4.19 10.76 4.35
N ALA A 415 4.85 9.69 4.83
CA ALA A 415 4.64 9.20 6.20
C ALA A 415 4.90 10.28 7.27
N ILE A 416 5.96 11.06 7.11
CA ILE A 416 6.26 12.19 8.00
C ILE A 416 5.45 13.42 7.57
N GLY A 417 5.35 13.66 6.25
CA GLY A 417 4.68 14.84 5.69
C GLY A 417 3.22 15.01 6.09
N GLU A 418 2.52 13.94 6.42
CA GLU A 418 1.11 13.96 6.85
C GLU A 418 0.93 14.20 8.37
N LEU A 419 2.00 14.18 9.15
CA LEU A 419 1.92 14.31 10.61
C LEU A 419 1.69 15.74 11.10
N ALA A 420 2.10 16.76 10.33
CA ALA A 420 1.89 18.15 10.66
C ALA A 420 1.94 19.05 9.41
N ASP A 421 1.37 20.25 9.51
CA ASP A 421 1.36 21.22 8.40
C ASP A 421 2.77 21.79 8.11
N GLY A 422 3.56 22.02 9.15
CA GLY A 422 4.92 22.52 9.05
C GLY A 422 5.94 21.51 9.58
N LEU A 423 6.94 21.18 8.78
CA LEU A 423 7.93 20.14 9.07
C LEU A 423 9.29 20.46 8.48
N VAL A 424 10.34 20.21 9.24
CA VAL A 424 11.72 20.14 8.76
C VAL A 424 12.27 18.75 9.03
N VAL A 425 12.60 18.03 7.97
CA VAL A 425 13.11 16.65 8.01
C VAL A 425 14.59 16.64 7.62
N ASP A 426 15.42 16.04 8.44
CA ASP A 426 16.84 15.82 8.20
C ASP A 426 17.06 14.40 7.61
N LEU A 427 17.18 14.32 6.28
CA LEU A 427 17.37 13.05 5.58
C LEU A 427 18.75 12.41 5.84
N ASP A 428 19.74 13.18 6.29
CA ASP A 428 21.04 12.64 6.66
C ASP A 428 20.96 11.74 7.90
N LYS A 429 19.97 11.97 8.77
CA LYS A 429 19.69 11.15 9.96
C LYS A 429 18.86 9.90 9.69
N VAL A 430 18.26 9.78 8.51
CA VAL A 430 17.45 8.61 8.16
C VAL A 430 18.33 7.37 8.10
N PRO A 431 18.05 6.31 8.89
CA PRO A 431 18.84 5.08 8.88
C PRO A 431 18.80 4.38 7.52
N LYS A 432 19.97 3.91 7.07
CA LYS A 432 20.16 3.31 5.74
C LYS A 432 20.55 1.85 5.85
N LYS A 433 19.99 1.00 4.97
CA LYS A 433 20.39 -0.41 4.84
C LYS A 433 21.81 -0.55 4.29
N TYR A 434 22.24 0.41 3.46
CA TYR A 434 23.55 0.47 2.80
C TYR A 434 23.86 1.89 2.33
N ALA A 435 25.10 2.16 2.03
CA ALA A 435 25.54 3.44 1.46
C ALA A 435 25.07 3.62 0.01
N GLY A 436 25.20 4.85 -0.53
CA GLY A 436 24.94 5.14 -1.94
C GLY A 436 23.49 5.48 -2.29
N LEU A 437 22.62 5.68 -1.27
CA LEU A 437 21.28 6.24 -1.48
C LEU A 437 21.37 7.76 -1.63
N ASP A 438 20.72 8.31 -2.67
CA ASP A 438 20.62 9.75 -2.84
C ASP A 438 19.44 10.36 -2.05
N GLY A 439 19.34 11.70 -2.04
CA GLY A 439 18.31 12.40 -1.30
C GLY A 439 16.89 12.08 -1.78
N THR A 440 16.71 11.84 -3.09
CA THR A 440 15.41 11.48 -3.66
C THR A 440 15.00 10.07 -3.22
N GLU A 441 15.91 9.10 -3.31
CA GLU A 441 15.68 7.73 -2.84
C GLU A 441 15.34 7.70 -1.34
N LEU A 442 16.04 8.50 -0.52
CA LEU A 442 15.75 8.61 0.92
C LEU A 442 14.37 9.22 1.18
N ALA A 443 13.95 10.20 0.37
CA ALA A 443 12.67 10.88 0.53
C ALA A 443 11.46 10.00 0.18
N ILE A 444 11.57 9.16 -0.87
CA ILE A 444 10.41 8.46 -1.44
C ILE A 444 10.42 6.93 -1.27
N SER A 445 11.49 6.34 -0.70
CA SER A 445 11.55 4.89 -0.51
C SER A 445 10.50 4.41 0.50
N GLU A 446 9.73 3.41 0.09
CA GLU A 446 8.68 2.75 0.88
C GLU A 446 9.21 1.52 1.64
N SER A 447 10.50 1.51 2.01
CA SER A 447 11.05 0.42 2.82
C SER A 447 10.20 0.19 4.06
N GLN A 448 9.81 -1.06 4.27
CA GLN A 448 8.77 -1.47 5.21
C GLN A 448 9.25 -1.58 6.67
N GLU A 449 8.31 -1.87 7.56
CA GLU A 449 8.48 -2.02 9.01
C GLU A 449 9.08 -0.78 9.67
N ARG A 450 8.60 0.39 9.24
CA ARG A 450 8.95 1.68 9.82
C ARG A 450 7.69 2.39 10.28
N MET A 451 7.79 3.12 11.39
CA MET A 451 6.74 3.99 11.89
C MET A 451 7.31 5.38 12.14
N ALA A 452 6.54 6.42 11.81
CA ALA A 452 6.83 7.80 12.19
C ALA A 452 5.97 8.17 13.40
N VAL A 453 6.58 8.52 14.52
CA VAL A 453 5.86 8.87 15.75
C VAL A 453 6.16 10.29 16.17
N VAL A 454 5.12 11.03 16.52
CA VAL A 454 5.22 12.40 17.06
C VAL A 454 5.25 12.32 18.58
N VAL A 455 6.30 12.85 19.17
CA VAL A 455 6.55 12.80 20.62
C VAL A 455 6.89 14.20 21.14
N ASP A 456 6.38 14.55 22.32
CA ASP A 456 6.78 15.78 23.02
C ASP A 456 8.30 15.76 23.27
N PRO A 457 9.04 16.86 23.07
CA PRO A 457 10.49 16.92 23.29
C PRO A 457 10.97 16.37 24.63
N LYS A 458 10.18 16.55 25.70
CA LYS A 458 10.52 16.06 27.05
C LYS A 458 10.49 14.52 27.16
N ASP A 459 9.76 13.85 26.28
CA ASP A 459 9.51 12.40 26.32
C ASP A 459 10.39 11.62 25.33
N VAL A 460 11.17 12.30 24.48
CA VAL A 460 12.01 11.69 23.44
C VAL A 460 12.95 10.63 24.00
N GLU A 461 13.77 10.98 25.00
CA GLU A 461 14.74 10.04 25.60
C GLU A 461 14.05 8.82 26.23
N THR A 462 12.88 9.02 26.84
CA THR A 462 12.08 7.93 27.41
C THR A 462 11.58 6.98 26.33
N PHE A 463 11.08 7.52 25.21
CA PHE A 463 10.62 6.73 24.07
C PHE A 463 11.77 5.93 23.43
N LEU A 464 12.94 6.56 23.23
CA LEU A 464 14.14 5.89 22.71
C LEU A 464 14.59 4.76 23.63
N GLY A 465 14.51 4.95 24.96
CA GLY A 465 14.79 3.92 25.95
C GLY A 465 13.88 2.69 25.79
N TYR A 466 12.58 2.88 25.64
CA TYR A 466 11.62 1.79 25.40
C TYR A 466 11.84 1.09 24.07
N ALA A 467 12.18 1.82 23.01
CA ALA A 467 12.51 1.22 21.71
C ALA A 467 13.76 0.31 21.82
N ALA A 468 14.79 0.77 22.56
CA ALA A 468 16.00 -0.01 22.80
C ALA A 468 15.73 -1.31 23.59
N GLU A 469 14.80 -1.31 24.56
CA GLU A 469 14.38 -2.51 25.29
C GLU A 469 13.79 -3.59 24.35
N GLU A 470 13.08 -3.20 23.28
CA GLU A 470 12.59 -4.12 22.23
C GLU A 470 13.65 -4.38 21.14
N ASN A 471 14.85 -3.84 21.29
CA ASN A 471 15.92 -3.95 20.30
C ASN A 471 15.48 -3.40 18.93
N LEU A 472 14.86 -2.22 18.94
CA LEU A 472 14.45 -1.45 17.78
C LEU A 472 15.34 -0.22 17.63
N GLU A 473 15.72 0.08 16.40
CA GLU A 473 16.35 1.35 16.06
C GLU A 473 15.28 2.45 16.05
N ALA A 474 15.56 3.57 16.70
CA ALA A 474 14.69 4.73 16.78
C ALA A 474 15.53 6.01 16.70
N VAL A 475 15.24 6.86 15.72
CA VAL A 475 16.05 8.05 15.44
C VAL A 475 15.16 9.27 15.26
N PRO A 476 15.41 10.37 16.02
CA PRO A 476 14.78 11.67 15.77
C PRO A 476 15.23 12.22 14.41
N VAL A 477 14.32 12.33 13.45
CA VAL A 477 14.64 12.71 12.07
C VAL A 477 13.97 14.02 11.63
N ALA A 478 12.96 14.50 12.38
CA ALA A 478 12.24 15.71 12.01
C ALA A 478 11.73 16.48 13.22
N GLU A 479 11.44 17.75 12.99
CA GLU A 479 10.83 18.68 13.96
C GLU A 479 9.60 19.35 13.32
N VAL A 480 8.54 19.48 14.10
CA VAL A 480 7.33 20.22 13.72
C VAL A 480 7.60 21.72 13.84
N THR A 481 7.26 22.48 12.81
CA THR A 481 7.52 23.91 12.72
C THR A 481 6.23 24.73 12.67
N LYS A 482 6.34 26.05 12.94
CA LYS A 482 5.21 26.99 12.84
C LYS A 482 4.87 27.35 11.40
N GLU A 483 5.87 27.36 10.53
CA GLU A 483 5.68 27.66 9.11
C GLU A 483 5.07 26.44 8.41
N PRO A 484 3.93 26.57 7.73
CA PRO A 484 3.25 25.43 7.11
C PRO A 484 3.92 25.05 5.78
N ARG A 485 5.08 24.42 5.88
CA ARG A 485 5.88 23.96 4.77
C ARG A 485 6.44 22.57 5.04
N LEU A 486 6.53 21.74 4.02
CA LEU A 486 7.30 20.50 4.04
C LEU A 486 8.71 20.79 3.52
N ILE A 487 9.70 20.71 4.42
CA ILE A 487 11.11 20.90 4.10
C ILE A 487 11.86 19.60 4.34
N LEU A 488 12.51 19.07 3.30
CA LEU A 488 13.43 17.94 3.41
C LEU A 488 14.84 18.41 3.12
N ASN A 489 15.70 18.33 4.15
CA ASN A 489 17.11 18.72 4.07
C ASN A 489 17.99 17.48 3.82
N TRP A 490 18.92 17.59 2.88
CA TRP A 490 19.92 16.58 2.60
C TRP A 490 21.27 17.22 2.29
N ARG A 491 22.32 16.81 2.98
CA ARG A 491 23.67 17.40 2.87
C ARG A 491 23.68 18.92 3.03
N GLY A 492 22.87 19.41 3.97
CA GLY A 492 22.75 20.84 4.28
C GLY A 492 22.06 21.67 3.20
N LYS A 493 21.32 21.05 2.28
CA LYS A 493 20.51 21.71 1.24
C LYS A 493 19.05 21.29 1.35
N ASP A 494 18.13 22.21 1.20
CA ASP A 494 16.71 21.91 1.05
C ASP A 494 16.48 21.33 -0.33
N ILE A 495 16.27 20.02 -0.41
CA ILE A 495 15.94 19.33 -1.67
C ILE A 495 14.43 19.25 -1.91
N VAL A 496 13.63 19.52 -0.88
CA VAL A 496 12.19 19.76 -0.94
C VAL A 496 11.88 20.97 -0.06
N ASN A 497 11.13 21.91 -0.60
CA ASN A 497 10.62 23.05 0.17
C ASN A 497 9.30 23.52 -0.46
N LEU A 498 8.19 22.90 -0.03
CA LEU A 498 6.86 23.07 -0.60
C LEU A 498 5.90 23.63 0.44
N SER A 499 5.05 24.58 0.05
CA SER A 499 4.01 25.07 0.93
C SER A 499 2.93 24.00 1.18
N ARG A 500 2.41 23.94 2.41
CA ARG A 500 1.30 23.04 2.75
C ARG A 500 0.08 23.35 1.90
N ALA A 501 -0.23 24.61 1.69
CA ALA A 501 -1.34 25.04 0.87
C ALA A 501 -1.27 24.48 -0.57
N PHE A 502 -0.07 24.38 -1.15
CA PHE A 502 0.10 23.79 -2.48
C PHE A 502 -0.05 22.27 -2.47
N LEU A 503 0.53 21.58 -1.49
CA LEU A 503 0.35 20.13 -1.32
C LEU A 503 -1.13 19.77 -1.18
N ASP A 504 -1.88 20.53 -0.39
CA ASP A 504 -3.31 20.33 -0.09
C ASP A 504 -4.23 20.65 -1.27
N THR A 505 -3.73 21.25 -2.36
CA THR A 505 -4.51 21.38 -3.60
C THR A 505 -4.87 20.04 -4.21
N ASN A 506 -4.14 18.97 -3.85
CA ASN A 506 -4.25 17.65 -4.46
C ASN A 506 -4.11 17.66 -5.99
N GLY A 507 -3.27 18.56 -6.52
CA GLY A 507 -3.06 18.74 -7.95
C GLY A 507 -4.17 19.51 -8.66
N ALA A 508 -4.14 19.47 -9.97
CA ALA A 508 -5.10 20.15 -10.82
C ALA A 508 -6.47 19.47 -10.77
N HIS A 509 -7.54 20.26 -10.73
CA HIS A 509 -8.91 19.75 -10.78
C HIS A 509 -9.14 18.92 -12.05
N GLN A 510 -9.69 17.71 -11.88
CA GLN A 510 -10.00 16.78 -12.95
C GLN A 510 -11.53 16.68 -13.14
N GLU A 511 -11.97 16.65 -14.39
CA GLU A 511 -13.38 16.50 -14.74
C GLU A 511 -13.56 15.59 -15.96
N THR A 512 -14.66 14.88 -16.04
CA THR A 512 -14.98 14.00 -17.17
C THR A 512 -16.49 13.85 -17.37
N LYS A 513 -16.87 13.44 -18.57
CA LYS A 513 -18.21 12.95 -18.89
C LYS A 513 -18.23 11.43 -18.84
N VAL A 514 -19.34 10.85 -18.43
CA VAL A 514 -19.48 9.41 -18.24
C VAL A 514 -20.68 8.87 -19.01
N SER A 515 -20.47 7.80 -19.76
CA SER A 515 -21.51 6.95 -20.31
C SER A 515 -21.60 5.66 -19.49
N VAL A 516 -22.79 5.34 -19.01
CA VAL A 516 -23.06 4.12 -18.25
C VAL A 516 -23.64 3.08 -19.21
N ASP A 517 -22.87 2.04 -19.48
CA ASP A 517 -23.33 0.90 -20.26
C ASP A 517 -24.34 0.07 -19.46
N ILE A 518 -25.45 -0.27 -20.10
CA ILE A 518 -26.52 -1.02 -19.46
C ILE A 518 -26.36 -2.51 -19.82
N PRO A 519 -26.21 -3.39 -18.80
CA PRO A 519 -26.16 -4.83 -19.04
C PRO A 519 -27.43 -5.34 -19.72
N SER A 520 -27.32 -6.36 -20.55
CA SER A 520 -28.48 -7.05 -21.14
C SER A 520 -29.19 -7.93 -20.10
N GLU A 521 -30.43 -8.33 -20.37
CA GLU A 521 -31.17 -9.27 -19.52
C GLU A 521 -30.43 -10.60 -19.39
N GLU A 522 -29.76 -11.03 -20.46
CA GLU A 522 -28.99 -12.28 -20.52
C GLU A 522 -27.71 -12.26 -19.65
N ASP A 523 -27.24 -11.07 -19.27
CA ASP A 523 -26.09 -10.92 -18.38
C ASP A 523 -26.43 -11.13 -16.89
N ASN A 524 -27.69 -11.39 -16.55
CA ASN A 524 -28.10 -11.64 -15.18
C ASN A 524 -27.39 -12.90 -14.63
N TYR A 525 -26.53 -12.67 -13.64
CA TYR A 525 -25.72 -13.73 -13.03
C TYR A 525 -26.58 -14.87 -12.44
N PHE A 526 -27.76 -14.56 -11.90
CA PHE A 526 -28.63 -15.55 -11.26
C PHE A 526 -29.40 -16.44 -12.23
N ASP A 527 -29.47 -16.05 -13.50
CA ASP A 527 -30.22 -16.78 -14.54
C ASP A 527 -29.31 -17.71 -15.38
N ARG A 528 -28.02 -17.78 -15.07
CA ARG A 528 -27.06 -18.61 -15.79
C ARG A 528 -26.20 -19.48 -14.84
N ILE A 529 -25.69 -20.56 -15.36
CA ILE A 529 -24.67 -21.38 -14.70
C ILE A 529 -23.31 -20.74 -15.01
N ALA A 530 -22.64 -20.19 -13.98
CA ALA A 530 -21.39 -19.42 -14.13
C ALA A 530 -20.15 -20.26 -14.53
N VAL A 531 -20.27 -21.60 -14.55
CA VAL A 531 -19.19 -22.53 -14.93
C VAL A 531 -19.55 -23.22 -16.21
N ASP A 532 -18.99 -22.81 -17.35
CA ASP A 532 -19.32 -23.31 -18.70
C ASP A 532 -19.28 -24.82 -18.81
N LYS A 533 -18.28 -25.47 -18.23
CA LYS A 533 -18.14 -26.94 -18.23
C LYS A 533 -19.30 -27.65 -17.52
N VAL A 534 -19.89 -27.00 -16.50
CA VAL A 534 -21.06 -27.53 -15.79
C VAL A 534 -22.31 -27.28 -16.62
N GLU A 535 -22.45 -26.10 -17.20
CA GLU A 535 -23.59 -25.74 -18.05
C GLU A 535 -23.73 -26.67 -19.25
N GLU A 536 -22.63 -26.94 -19.96
CA GLU A 536 -22.60 -27.87 -21.10
C GLU A 536 -23.12 -29.27 -20.70
N LYS A 537 -22.66 -29.77 -19.55
CA LYS A 537 -23.06 -31.08 -19.06
C LYS A 537 -24.52 -31.13 -18.61
N VAL A 538 -25.00 -30.07 -18.00
CA VAL A 538 -26.44 -29.96 -17.65
C VAL A 538 -27.30 -29.93 -18.88
N LYS A 539 -26.93 -29.17 -19.92
CA LYS A 539 -27.63 -29.14 -21.22
C LYS A 539 -27.69 -30.53 -21.90
N ASN A 540 -26.67 -31.36 -21.68
CA ASN A 540 -26.56 -32.71 -22.21
C ASN A 540 -27.14 -33.78 -21.26
N GLU A 541 -27.84 -33.41 -20.19
CA GLU A 541 -28.41 -34.30 -19.16
C GLU A 541 -27.38 -35.20 -18.46
N ASP A 542 -26.08 -34.89 -18.55
CA ASP A 542 -24.99 -35.58 -17.85
C ASP A 542 -24.86 -35.09 -16.41
N VAL A 543 -25.78 -35.44 -15.53
CA VAL A 543 -25.82 -35.01 -14.14
C VAL A 543 -24.55 -35.41 -13.37
N LYS A 544 -24.04 -36.64 -13.62
CA LYS A 544 -22.81 -37.11 -12.96
C LYS A 544 -21.59 -36.31 -13.42
N GLY A 545 -21.48 -36.06 -14.72
CA GLY A 545 -20.41 -35.26 -15.27
C GLY A 545 -20.46 -33.80 -14.83
N ALA A 546 -21.68 -33.22 -14.74
CA ALA A 546 -21.90 -31.89 -14.20
C ALA A 546 -21.43 -31.77 -12.73
N TRP A 547 -21.80 -32.76 -11.91
CA TRP A 547 -21.36 -32.82 -10.52
C TRP A 547 -19.84 -32.92 -10.37
N LEU A 548 -19.21 -33.80 -11.16
CA LEU A 548 -17.74 -33.95 -11.14
C LEU A 548 -17.03 -32.68 -11.64
N ALA A 549 -17.57 -32.02 -12.66
CA ALA A 549 -17.03 -30.76 -13.16
C ALA A 549 -17.12 -29.65 -12.11
N LEU A 550 -18.27 -29.53 -11.43
CA LEU A 550 -18.47 -28.56 -10.33
C LEU A 550 -17.53 -28.82 -9.16
N MET A 551 -17.38 -30.07 -8.73
CA MET A 551 -16.47 -30.43 -7.62
C MET A 551 -15.00 -30.25 -7.97
N GLY A 552 -14.65 -30.24 -9.25
CA GLY A 552 -13.30 -29.96 -9.74
C GLY A 552 -13.03 -28.48 -10.05
N ASP A 553 -14.04 -27.63 -9.99
CA ASP A 553 -13.86 -26.18 -10.19
C ASP A 553 -13.05 -25.56 -9.06
N LEU A 554 -12.12 -24.67 -9.41
CA LEU A 554 -11.18 -24.07 -8.43
C LEU A 554 -11.89 -23.26 -7.35
N ASN A 555 -13.05 -22.68 -7.64
CA ASN A 555 -13.84 -21.91 -6.67
C ASN A 555 -14.68 -22.80 -5.73
N VAL A 556 -14.88 -24.06 -6.12
CA VAL A 556 -15.72 -25.04 -5.39
C VAL A 556 -14.89 -26.10 -4.69
N CYS A 557 -13.79 -26.55 -5.27
CA CYS A 557 -12.93 -27.58 -4.70
C CYS A 557 -12.32 -27.15 -3.37
N SER A 558 -11.86 -28.12 -2.58
CA SER A 558 -11.23 -27.86 -1.29
C SER A 558 -9.93 -27.09 -1.46
N GLN A 559 -9.81 -25.98 -0.74
CA GLN A 559 -8.57 -25.19 -0.62
C GLN A 559 -7.79 -25.53 0.66
N LYS A 560 -8.03 -26.70 1.27
CA LYS A 560 -7.41 -27.12 2.54
C LYS A 560 -5.89 -27.02 2.50
N GLY A 561 -5.24 -27.46 1.43
CA GLY A 561 -3.78 -27.38 1.29
C GLY A 561 -3.23 -25.95 1.28
N LEU A 562 -4.03 -24.98 0.79
CA LEU A 562 -3.70 -23.58 0.90
C LEU A 562 -3.87 -23.09 2.35
N VAL A 563 -5.00 -23.39 2.98
CA VAL A 563 -5.31 -22.94 4.36
C VAL A 563 -4.28 -23.47 5.36
N GLU A 564 -3.82 -24.70 5.20
CA GLU A 564 -2.82 -25.32 6.08
C GLU A 564 -1.41 -24.69 6.03
N MET A 565 -1.13 -23.78 5.09
CA MET A 565 0.10 -22.99 5.08
C MET A 565 0.09 -21.88 6.14
N PHE A 566 -1.08 -21.50 6.62
CA PHE A 566 -1.29 -20.39 7.55
C PHE A 566 -1.57 -20.94 8.93
N ASP A 567 -0.95 -20.34 9.95
CA ASP A 567 -1.31 -20.66 11.32
C ASP A 567 -2.61 -19.94 11.70
N SER A 568 -3.63 -20.71 12.04
CA SER A 568 -4.93 -20.20 12.47
C SER A 568 -5.17 -20.37 13.97
N SER A 569 -4.20 -20.95 14.70
CA SER A 569 -4.33 -21.37 16.10
C SER A 569 -3.56 -20.49 17.08
N ILE A 570 -2.69 -19.61 16.60
CA ILE A 570 -1.97 -18.65 17.43
C ILE A 570 -2.91 -17.51 17.81
N GLY A 571 -3.04 -17.22 19.10
CA GLY A 571 -3.88 -16.14 19.62
C GLY A 571 -3.55 -15.81 21.06
#